data_3d1e23049614106506280af3be236037
#
_entry.id   3d1e23049614106506280af3be236037
#
_cell.length_a   1.000
_cell.length_b   1.000
_cell.length_c   1.000
_cell.angle_alpha   90.00
_cell.angle_beta   90.00
_cell.angle_gamma   90.00
#
_symmetry.space_group_name_H-M   'P 1'
#
loop_
_entity.id
_entity.type
_entity.pdbx_description
1 polymer ?
#
loop_
_entity_poly.entity_id
_entity_poly.type
_entity_poly.pdbx_seq_one_letter_code
_entity_poly.pdbx_strand_id
1 'polypeptide(L)'
;RQRQMCIRDRVGDDNRAIEDFDFVIQMEPDNMMAVFNRGLLRAQTGDYRGAIQDYTTVINQYPNFLAGYYQRSEARRKIGDKKGAEQDEFKVMKAQIDKQNGVTNKDVAQNKDKADGSGDEDGEKTRKKSDKNMNNYRKIVIADDSEAEQRYTSDYRGRVQDKNVNITLEPMFALTYYEKMSDVKRSVNFHKYIEDLNRTGILSKRLRITNMEAPLTEEQVKFHFALIDTHTSAIVADEKSASKRFARAIDFYLVQDFSSAVADLTQTILLDGDFFPAYFMRALIR
;
A
#
# COMPACT_ATOMS: atom_id res chain seq x y z
N ARG A 1 17.31 -27.99 11.00
CA ARG A 1 17.26 -28.18 9.53
C ARG A 1 15.91 -27.76 8.93
N GLN A 2 14.76 -28.11 9.53
CA GLN A 2 13.43 -27.68 9.03
C GLN A 2 13.25 -26.15 9.02
N ARG A 3 13.67 -25.41 10.08
CA ARG A 3 13.59 -23.93 10.11
C ARG A 3 14.42 -23.26 9.00
N GLN A 4 15.60 -23.81 8.67
CA GLN A 4 16.44 -23.25 7.60
C GLN A 4 15.86 -23.52 6.21
N MET A 5 15.17 -24.66 6.03
CA MET A 5 14.48 -24.99 4.79
C MET A 5 13.29 -24.04 4.54
N CYS A 6 12.45 -23.80 5.56
CA CYS A 6 11.33 -22.85 5.47
C CYS A 6 11.77 -21.41 5.17
N ILE A 7 12.91 -20.96 5.73
CA ILE A 7 13.44 -19.61 5.43
C ILE A 7 13.94 -19.52 3.99
N ARG A 8 14.60 -20.56 3.49
CA ARG A 8 15.13 -20.60 2.12
C ARG A 8 14.03 -20.66 1.08
N ASP A 9 12.96 -21.43 1.35
CA ASP A 9 11.78 -21.51 0.48
C ASP A 9 11.05 -20.17 0.45
N ARG A 10 10.88 -19.50 1.59
CA ARG A 10 10.24 -18.20 1.69
C ARG A 10 11.00 -17.10 0.92
N VAL A 11 12.33 -17.03 1.07
CA VAL A 11 13.16 -16.08 0.31
C VAL A 11 13.09 -16.34 -1.20
N GLY A 12 12.95 -17.61 -1.61
CA GLY A 12 12.79 -17.98 -3.01
C GLY A 12 11.43 -17.52 -3.57
N ASP A 13 10.39 -17.58 -2.77
CA ASP A 13 9.05 -17.13 -3.16
C ASP A 13 8.94 -15.61 -3.18
N ASP A 14 9.56 -14.90 -2.22
CA ASP A 14 9.63 -13.44 -2.21
C ASP A 14 10.31 -12.88 -3.48
N ASN A 15 11.41 -13.49 -3.93
CA ASN A 15 12.09 -13.08 -5.15
C ASN A 15 11.22 -13.29 -6.40
N ARG A 16 10.52 -14.42 -6.49
CA ARG A 16 9.57 -14.68 -7.60
C ARG A 16 8.38 -13.73 -7.57
N ALA A 17 7.93 -13.33 -6.37
CA ALA A 17 6.90 -12.32 -6.22
C ALA A 17 7.37 -10.95 -6.70
N ILE A 18 8.62 -10.57 -6.42
CA ILE A 18 9.24 -9.33 -6.95
C ILE A 18 9.31 -9.38 -8.48
N GLU A 19 9.73 -10.51 -9.08
CA GLU A 19 9.74 -10.70 -10.54
C GLU A 19 8.34 -10.55 -11.16
N ASP A 20 7.32 -11.10 -10.52
CA ASP A 20 5.93 -10.94 -10.97
C ASP A 20 5.48 -9.47 -10.94
N PHE A 21 5.83 -8.72 -9.88
CA PHE A 21 5.56 -7.27 -9.82
C PHE A 21 6.40 -6.47 -10.81
N ASP A 22 7.65 -6.85 -11.06
CA ASP A 22 8.49 -6.23 -12.10
C ASP A 22 7.84 -6.35 -13.47
N PHE A 23 7.26 -7.52 -13.76
CA PHE A 23 6.53 -7.75 -15.01
C PHE A 23 5.26 -6.88 -15.09
N VAL A 24 4.47 -6.80 -14.02
CA VAL A 24 3.29 -5.91 -13.97
C VAL A 24 3.69 -4.45 -14.24
N ILE A 25 4.76 -3.97 -13.61
CA ILE A 25 5.24 -2.58 -13.77
C ILE A 25 5.79 -2.35 -15.19
N GLN A 26 6.38 -3.36 -15.82
CA GLN A 26 6.83 -3.26 -17.21
C GLN A 26 5.65 -3.12 -18.16
N MET A 27 4.57 -3.87 -17.94
CA MET A 27 3.34 -3.78 -18.75
C MET A 27 2.57 -2.49 -18.47
N GLU A 28 2.52 -2.09 -17.22
CA GLU A 28 1.76 -0.94 -16.73
C GLU A 28 2.60 -0.06 -15.81
N PRO A 29 3.42 0.83 -16.38
CA PRO A 29 4.32 1.70 -15.60
C PRO A 29 3.60 2.62 -14.61
N ASP A 30 2.32 2.94 -14.86
CA ASP A 30 1.49 3.79 -14.02
C ASP A 30 0.75 3.02 -12.90
N ASN A 31 0.97 1.70 -12.80
CA ASN A 31 0.37 0.87 -11.76
C ASN A 31 1.11 1.06 -10.42
N MET A 32 0.82 2.18 -9.74
CA MET A 32 1.50 2.53 -8.49
C MET A 32 1.22 1.57 -7.34
N MET A 33 0.14 0.78 -7.43
CA MET A 33 -0.15 -0.26 -6.45
C MET A 33 0.85 -1.42 -6.55
N ALA A 34 1.20 -1.81 -7.77
CA ALA A 34 2.24 -2.81 -8.01
C ALA A 34 3.62 -2.28 -7.55
N VAL A 35 3.94 -1.02 -7.83
CA VAL A 35 5.18 -0.37 -7.36
C VAL A 35 5.23 -0.35 -5.83
N PHE A 36 4.14 0.01 -5.16
CA PHE A 36 4.07 0.04 -3.70
C PHE A 36 4.24 -1.35 -3.09
N ASN A 37 3.52 -2.36 -3.61
CA ASN A 37 3.62 -3.75 -3.15
C ASN A 37 5.04 -4.30 -3.37
N ARG A 38 5.67 -4.03 -4.51
CA ARG A 38 7.07 -4.40 -4.75
C ARG A 38 8.00 -3.76 -3.73
N GLY A 39 7.78 -2.48 -3.40
CA GLY A 39 8.53 -1.78 -2.36
C GLY A 39 8.40 -2.45 -0.99
N LEU A 40 7.21 -2.92 -0.62
CA LEU A 40 6.98 -3.67 0.63
C LEU A 40 7.78 -4.97 0.65
N LEU A 41 7.75 -5.76 -0.43
CA LEU A 41 8.51 -7.00 -0.54
C LEU A 41 10.02 -6.75 -0.51
N ARG A 42 10.51 -5.73 -1.24
CA ARG A 42 11.92 -5.33 -1.20
C ARG A 42 12.38 -4.96 0.20
N ALA A 43 11.53 -4.24 0.96
CA ALA A 43 11.84 -3.93 2.35
C ALA A 43 11.88 -5.19 3.24
N GLN A 44 10.99 -6.16 3.02
CA GLN A 44 10.98 -7.43 3.74
C GLN A 44 12.21 -8.29 3.43
N THR A 45 12.65 -8.30 2.17
CA THR A 45 13.85 -9.05 1.73
C THR A 45 15.17 -8.34 2.06
N GLY A 46 15.10 -7.10 2.60
CA GLY A 46 16.29 -6.32 3.00
C GLY A 46 16.83 -5.40 1.91
N ASP A 47 16.25 -5.35 0.73
CA ASP A 47 16.56 -4.34 -0.30
C ASP A 47 15.91 -3.00 0.03
N TYR A 48 16.38 -2.37 1.12
CA TYR A 48 15.85 -1.09 1.57
C TYR A 48 16.07 0.05 0.56
N ARG A 49 17.14 -0.02 -0.25
CA ARG A 49 17.42 1.00 -1.26
C ARG A 49 16.42 0.93 -2.42
N GLY A 50 16.14 -0.26 -2.93
CA GLY A 50 15.11 -0.48 -3.93
C GLY A 50 13.72 -0.11 -3.42
N ALA A 51 13.40 -0.46 -2.17
CA ALA A 51 12.14 -0.07 -1.53
C ALA A 51 11.97 1.45 -1.44
N ILE A 52 13.02 2.21 -1.06
CA ILE A 52 12.99 3.68 -1.02
C ILE A 52 12.72 4.27 -2.41
N GLN A 53 13.29 3.71 -3.47
CA GLN A 53 13.02 4.14 -4.85
C GLN A 53 11.57 3.92 -5.22
N ASP A 54 11.02 2.74 -4.96
CA ASP A 54 9.63 2.40 -5.23
C ASP A 54 8.67 3.33 -4.48
N TYR A 55 8.87 3.52 -3.16
CA TYR A 55 8.05 4.44 -2.37
C TYR A 55 8.18 5.89 -2.85
N THR A 56 9.36 6.31 -3.30
CA THR A 56 9.56 7.66 -3.84
C THR A 56 8.76 7.86 -5.12
N THR A 57 8.73 6.86 -6.00
CA THR A 57 7.91 6.89 -7.23
C THR A 57 6.44 7.05 -6.89
N VAL A 58 5.93 6.26 -5.95
CA VAL A 58 4.53 6.33 -5.49
C VAL A 58 4.20 7.70 -4.88
N ILE A 59 5.07 8.22 -4.01
CA ILE A 59 4.88 9.51 -3.35
C ILE A 59 4.88 10.68 -4.33
N ASN A 60 5.71 10.62 -5.37
CA ASN A 60 5.77 11.66 -6.39
C ASN A 60 4.46 11.74 -7.18
N GLN A 61 3.83 10.62 -7.46
CA GLN A 61 2.56 10.57 -8.16
C GLN A 61 1.37 10.83 -7.23
N TYR A 62 1.45 10.35 -5.98
CA TYR A 62 0.41 10.52 -4.96
C TYR A 62 0.96 11.19 -3.69
N PRO A 63 1.16 12.53 -3.68
CA PRO A 63 1.78 13.24 -2.56
C PRO A 63 1.01 13.15 -1.23
N ASN A 64 -0.25 12.75 -1.26
CA ASN A 64 -1.11 12.58 -0.08
C ASN A 64 -1.18 11.13 0.42
N PHE A 65 -0.46 10.19 -0.21
CA PHE A 65 -0.42 8.80 0.20
C PHE A 65 0.54 8.61 1.39
N LEU A 66 0.01 8.78 2.60
CA LEU A 66 0.79 8.81 3.84
C LEU A 66 1.50 7.49 4.14
N ALA A 67 0.91 6.34 3.74
CA ALA A 67 1.54 5.03 3.91
C ALA A 67 2.89 4.95 3.17
N GLY A 68 3.00 5.57 1.99
CA GLY A 68 4.27 5.63 1.25
C GLY A 68 5.37 6.35 2.03
N TYR A 69 5.04 7.48 2.67
CA TYR A 69 6.01 8.20 3.51
C TYR A 69 6.41 7.40 4.74
N TYR A 70 5.45 6.75 5.39
CA TYR A 70 5.73 5.93 6.56
C TYR A 70 6.67 4.76 6.20
N GLN A 71 6.35 3.99 5.18
CA GLN A 71 7.17 2.86 4.74
C GLN A 71 8.56 3.32 4.27
N ARG A 72 8.64 4.48 3.59
CA ARG A 72 9.92 5.05 3.20
C ARG A 72 10.76 5.48 4.40
N SER A 73 10.14 6.04 5.45
CA SER A 73 10.85 6.42 6.68
C SER A 73 11.47 5.20 7.36
N GLU A 74 10.73 4.11 7.46
CA GLU A 74 11.24 2.86 8.04
C GLU A 74 12.42 2.29 7.23
N ALA A 75 12.30 2.27 5.89
CA ALA A 75 13.39 1.81 5.02
C ALA A 75 14.62 2.72 5.13
N ARG A 76 14.44 4.06 5.21
CA ARG A 76 15.52 5.03 5.44
C ARG A 76 16.23 4.83 6.77
N ARG A 77 15.49 4.51 7.84
CA ARG A 77 16.08 4.16 9.14
C ARG A 77 16.99 2.94 9.05
N LYS A 78 16.57 1.90 8.30
CA LYS A 78 17.35 0.69 8.11
C LYS A 78 18.69 0.93 7.41
N ILE A 79 18.77 1.90 6.49
CA ILE A 79 20.00 2.28 5.81
C ILE A 79 20.79 3.41 6.53
N GLY A 80 20.30 3.89 7.67
CA GLY A 80 20.96 4.94 8.45
C GLY A 80 20.68 6.38 8.00
N ASP A 81 19.78 6.61 7.04
CA ASP A 81 19.31 7.97 6.64
C ASP A 81 18.32 8.52 7.65
N LYS A 82 18.83 8.94 8.81
CA LYS A 82 18.01 9.49 9.89
C LYS A 82 17.28 10.78 9.49
N LYS A 83 17.96 11.67 8.76
CA LYS A 83 17.37 12.97 8.36
C LYS A 83 16.20 12.78 7.39
N GLY A 84 16.36 11.93 6.39
CA GLY A 84 15.29 11.64 5.45
C GLY A 84 14.11 10.93 6.11
N ALA A 85 14.36 10.03 7.06
CA ALA A 85 13.32 9.36 7.83
C ALA A 85 12.50 10.37 8.66
N GLU A 86 13.16 11.28 9.37
CA GLU A 86 12.51 12.34 10.19
C GLU A 86 11.62 13.27 9.34
N GLN A 87 12.06 13.60 8.12
CA GLN A 87 11.25 14.42 7.21
C GLN A 87 9.95 13.71 6.79
N ASP A 88 10.05 12.42 6.47
CA ASP A 88 8.89 11.61 6.08
C ASP A 88 7.90 11.44 7.25
N GLU A 89 8.41 11.14 8.44
CA GLU A 89 7.61 11.03 9.66
C GLU A 89 6.91 12.35 10.03
N PHE A 90 7.64 13.46 9.92
CA PHE A 90 7.04 14.78 10.16
C PHE A 90 5.86 15.04 9.24
N LYS A 91 5.97 14.62 7.96
CA LYS A 91 4.86 14.78 7.01
C LYS A 91 3.65 13.92 7.38
N VAL A 92 3.87 12.68 7.81
CA VAL A 92 2.80 11.78 8.28
C VAL A 92 2.13 12.36 9.52
N MET A 93 2.92 12.77 10.51
CA MET A 93 2.42 13.37 11.77
C MET A 93 1.63 14.65 11.50
N LYS A 94 2.15 15.56 10.66
CA LYS A 94 1.44 16.79 10.30
C LYS A 94 0.08 16.50 9.69
N ALA A 95 0.00 15.55 8.74
CA ALA A 95 -1.26 15.20 8.10
C ALA A 95 -2.27 14.60 9.09
N GLN A 96 -1.82 13.88 10.11
CA GLN A 96 -2.68 13.35 11.18
C GLN A 96 -3.23 14.46 12.08
N ILE A 97 -2.38 15.41 12.47
CA ILE A 97 -2.77 16.57 13.26
C ILE A 97 -3.78 17.44 12.47
N ASP A 98 -3.50 17.71 11.19
CA ASP A 98 -4.39 18.47 10.33
C ASP A 98 -5.77 17.78 10.21
N LYS A 99 -5.80 16.45 10.14
CA LYS A 99 -7.03 15.67 10.14
C LYS A 99 -7.78 15.75 11.48
N GLN A 100 -7.09 15.70 12.62
CA GLN A 100 -7.70 15.82 13.94
C GLN A 100 -8.28 17.23 14.16
N ASN A 101 -7.60 18.25 13.63
CA ASN A 101 -8.04 19.65 13.73
C ASN A 101 -9.12 20.02 12.70
N GLY A 102 -9.64 19.07 11.93
CA GLY A 102 -10.68 19.31 10.93
C GLY A 102 -10.22 20.11 9.71
N VAL A 103 -8.89 20.28 9.52
CA VAL A 103 -8.34 20.95 8.34
C VAL A 103 -8.52 20.04 7.11
N THR A 104 -9.36 20.47 6.19
CA THR A 104 -9.63 19.69 4.96
C THR A 104 -8.62 20.04 3.86
N ASN A 105 -8.38 19.12 2.92
CA ASN A 105 -7.53 19.37 1.74
C ASN A 105 -7.97 20.58 0.91
N LYS A 106 -9.21 21.05 1.05
CA LYS A 106 -9.72 22.28 0.40
C LYS A 106 -9.09 23.54 0.97
N ASP A 107 -8.84 23.55 2.28
CA ASP A 107 -8.25 24.71 2.95
C ASP A 107 -6.76 24.88 2.59
N VAL A 108 -6.08 23.77 2.29
CA VAL A 108 -4.68 23.74 1.85
C VAL A 108 -4.56 24.17 0.37
N ALA A 109 -5.52 23.79 -0.48
CA ALA A 109 -5.53 24.18 -1.89
C ALA A 109 -5.81 25.67 -2.06
N GLN A 110 -6.75 26.25 -1.29
CA GLN A 110 -7.06 27.69 -1.34
C GLN A 110 -5.90 28.58 -0.87
N ASN A 111 -4.99 28.05 -0.02
CA ASN A 111 -3.79 28.78 0.39
C ASN A 111 -2.64 28.68 -0.64
N LYS A 112 -2.67 27.72 -1.57
CA LYS A 112 -1.70 27.64 -2.68
C LYS A 112 -2.00 28.66 -3.78
N ASP A 113 -3.26 28.86 -4.09
CA ASP A 113 -3.66 29.81 -5.14
C ASP A 113 -3.48 31.28 -4.76
N LYS A 114 -3.23 31.56 -3.46
CA LYS A 114 -2.88 32.90 -2.96
C LYS A 114 -1.37 33.17 -2.88
N ALA A 115 -0.52 32.17 -3.15
CA ALA A 115 0.94 32.31 -3.02
C ALA A 115 1.65 32.66 -4.35
N ASP A 116 0.93 32.72 -5.46
CA ASP A 116 1.54 32.89 -6.80
C ASP A 116 1.31 34.27 -7.41
N GLY A 117 1.18 35.30 -6.58
CA GLY A 117 0.94 36.64 -7.13
C GLY A 117 1.26 37.80 -6.21
N SER A 118 2.47 37.92 -5.68
CA SER A 118 3.08 39.23 -5.35
C SER A 118 4.44 39.05 -4.66
N GLY A 119 5.36 39.94 -4.98
CA GLY A 119 6.78 39.88 -4.72
C GLY A 119 7.25 39.73 -3.27
N ASP A 120 8.48 39.39 -3.20
CA ASP A 120 9.47 39.11 -2.13
C ASP A 120 9.21 39.45 -0.64
N GLU A 121 8.27 40.30 -0.30
CA GLU A 121 7.97 40.66 1.11
C GLU A 121 7.07 39.67 1.83
N ASP A 122 6.20 38.94 1.13
CA ASP A 122 5.28 37.96 1.76
C ASP A 122 5.95 36.60 1.99
N GLY A 123 6.99 36.25 1.28
CA GLY A 123 7.79 35.04 1.50
C GLY A 123 8.49 35.05 2.86
N GLU A 124 8.96 36.19 3.30
CA GLU A 124 9.63 36.34 4.61
C GLU A 124 8.64 36.31 5.79
N LYS A 125 7.43 36.84 5.61
CA LYS A 125 6.35 36.78 6.60
C LYS A 125 5.81 35.34 6.75
N THR A 126 5.74 34.59 5.67
CA THR A 126 5.28 33.19 5.68
C THR A 126 6.33 32.28 6.32
N ARG A 127 7.63 32.51 6.04
CA ARG A 127 8.75 31.84 6.73
C ARG A 127 8.75 32.15 8.23
N LYS A 128 8.62 33.41 8.63
CA LYS A 128 8.55 33.81 10.03
C LYS A 128 7.33 33.22 10.76
N LYS A 129 6.20 33.02 10.07
CA LYS A 129 4.99 32.38 10.61
C LYS A 129 5.17 30.87 10.76
N SER A 130 5.84 30.22 9.80
CA SER A 130 6.22 28.81 9.86
C SER A 130 7.23 28.56 10.98
N ASP A 131 8.25 29.41 11.10
CA ASP A 131 9.26 29.31 12.15
C ASP A 131 8.70 29.61 13.55
N LYS A 132 7.72 30.52 13.66
CA LYS A 132 6.98 30.75 14.91
C LYS A 132 6.13 29.54 15.29
N ASN A 133 5.46 28.91 14.34
CA ASN A 133 4.71 27.69 14.60
C ASN A 133 5.64 26.56 15.02
N MET A 134 6.79 26.39 14.37
CA MET A 134 7.79 25.39 14.74
C MET A 134 8.39 25.64 16.12
N ASN A 135 8.63 26.92 16.48
CA ASN A 135 9.09 27.29 17.81
C ASN A 135 8.00 27.16 18.90
N ASN A 136 6.73 27.34 18.56
CA ASN A 136 5.62 27.08 19.47
C ASN A 136 5.45 25.58 19.71
N TYR A 137 5.60 24.72 18.69
CA TYR A 137 5.65 23.26 18.85
C TYR A 137 6.82 22.84 19.75
N ARG A 138 8.01 23.43 19.58
CA ARG A 138 9.16 23.18 20.47
C ARG A 138 8.88 23.62 21.92
N LYS A 139 8.16 24.71 22.13
CA LYS A 139 7.78 25.19 23.47
C LYS A 139 6.74 24.28 24.15
N ILE A 140 5.77 23.75 23.40
CA ILE A 140 4.77 22.81 23.92
C ILE A 140 5.42 21.50 24.35
N VAL A 141 6.42 21.03 23.59
CA VAL A 141 7.20 19.82 23.91
C VAL A 141 8.11 20.03 25.13
N ILE A 142 8.62 21.24 25.34
CA ILE A 142 9.51 21.59 26.48
C ILE A 142 8.72 21.84 27.76
N ALA A 143 7.44 22.23 27.68
CA ALA A 143 6.63 22.56 28.89
C ALA A 143 6.18 21.32 29.69
N ASP A 144 6.23 20.12 29.06
CA ASP A 144 5.87 18.85 29.72
C ASP A 144 7.08 18.15 30.37
N ASP A 145 8.27 18.73 30.28
CA ASP A 145 9.54 18.16 30.76
C ASP A 145 9.85 18.54 32.23
N SER A 146 8.90 19.14 32.94
CA SER A 146 9.15 19.66 34.29
C SER A 146 9.04 18.65 35.44
N GLU A 147 8.69 17.38 35.16
CA GLU A 147 8.59 16.33 36.19
C GLU A 147 9.40 15.06 35.96
N ALA A 148 10.25 14.97 34.95
CA ALA A 148 11.06 13.80 34.72
C ALA A 148 12.54 14.12 34.59
N GLU A 149 13.22 14.34 35.72
CA GLU A 149 14.66 14.15 35.81
C GLU A 149 15.05 12.67 35.63
N GLN A 150 14.68 12.08 34.53
CA GLN A 150 15.33 10.87 34.01
C GLN A 150 16.06 11.25 32.74
N ARG A 151 17.35 11.51 32.91
CA ARG A 151 18.32 11.74 31.83
C ARG A 151 18.42 10.50 30.95
N TYR A 152 17.41 10.27 30.13
CA TYR A 152 17.58 9.44 28.96
C TYR A 152 18.35 10.26 27.91
N THR A 153 19.63 10.01 27.78
CA THR A 153 20.41 10.40 26.61
C THR A 153 19.95 9.55 25.43
N SER A 154 18.72 9.78 24.98
CA SER A 154 18.20 9.15 23.78
C SER A 154 18.63 9.99 22.59
N ASP A 155 19.15 9.37 21.55
CA ASP A 155 19.43 9.97 20.23
C ASP A 155 18.18 10.59 19.58
N TYR A 156 17.06 10.57 20.27
CA TYR A 156 15.72 11.01 19.85
C TYR A 156 15.26 12.31 20.52
N ARG A 157 16.20 13.07 21.10
CA ARG A 157 15.92 14.34 21.75
C ARG A 157 15.28 15.33 20.77
N GLY A 158 13.99 15.59 20.96
CA GLY A 158 13.21 16.53 20.11
C GLY A 158 12.15 15.88 19.22
N ARG A 159 11.94 14.57 19.32
CA ARG A 159 10.79 13.91 18.67
C ARG A 159 9.57 14.02 19.57
N VAL A 160 8.47 14.52 18.99
CA VAL A 160 7.15 14.36 19.58
C VAL A 160 6.83 12.88 19.58
N GLN A 161 6.98 12.21 20.72
CA GLN A 161 6.49 10.87 20.92
C GLN A 161 5.02 10.98 21.33
N ASP A 162 4.14 11.14 20.37
CA ASP A 162 2.73 10.91 20.63
C ASP A 162 2.50 9.41 20.79
N LYS A 163 2.44 8.96 22.06
CA LYS A 163 2.19 7.55 22.41
C LYS A 163 0.81 7.06 21.94
N ASN A 164 -0.05 7.97 21.51
CA ASN A 164 -1.42 7.66 21.07
C ASN A 164 -1.55 7.55 19.54
N VAL A 165 -0.49 7.82 18.78
CA VAL A 165 -0.49 7.61 17.33
C VAL A 165 -0.18 6.16 17.02
N ASN A 166 -1.19 5.31 17.00
CA ASN A 166 -1.10 3.98 16.45
C ASN A 166 -1.14 4.07 14.93
N ILE A 167 0.04 4.12 14.31
CA ILE A 167 0.16 3.98 12.86
C ILE A 167 0.02 2.49 12.57
N THR A 168 -1.17 2.06 12.16
CA THR A 168 -1.36 0.72 11.60
C THR A 168 -0.72 0.68 10.22
N LEU A 169 0.18 -0.28 10.01
CA LEU A 169 0.74 -0.56 8.68
C LEU A 169 -0.41 -0.84 7.72
N GLU A 170 -0.43 -0.15 6.58
CA GLU A 170 -1.38 -0.50 5.53
C GLU A 170 -0.91 -1.81 4.87
N PRO A 171 -1.79 -2.82 4.76
CA PRO A 171 -1.47 -4.05 4.08
C PRO A 171 -1.27 -3.82 2.57
N MET A 172 -0.72 -4.81 1.88
CA MET A 172 -0.60 -4.80 0.42
C MET A 172 -1.96 -4.63 -0.24
N PHE A 173 -1.96 -4.00 -1.41
CA PHE A 173 -3.15 -3.97 -2.25
C PHE A 173 -3.42 -5.37 -2.82
N ALA A 174 -4.68 -5.79 -2.72
CA ALA A 174 -5.17 -7.06 -3.24
C ALA A 174 -6.31 -6.84 -4.24
N LEU A 175 -6.53 -7.82 -5.10
CA LEU A 175 -7.71 -7.91 -5.95
C LEU A 175 -8.72 -8.81 -5.24
N THR A 176 -9.85 -8.25 -4.80
CA THR A 176 -10.86 -8.97 -4.03
C THR A 176 -12.28 -8.52 -4.39
N TYR A 177 -13.26 -9.35 -4.07
CA TYR A 177 -14.68 -9.00 -4.17
C TYR A 177 -15.20 -8.28 -2.93
N TYR A 178 -14.50 -8.40 -1.80
CA TYR A 178 -15.00 -7.97 -0.49
C TYR A 178 -14.05 -6.97 0.15
N GLU A 179 -14.59 -5.81 0.47
CA GLU A 179 -13.88 -4.71 1.10
C GLU A 179 -14.54 -4.36 2.43
N LYS A 180 -13.75 -4.07 3.46
CA LYS A 180 -14.26 -3.56 4.73
C LYS A 180 -14.93 -2.21 4.50
N MET A 181 -16.15 -2.07 4.99
CA MET A 181 -16.83 -0.77 4.99
C MET A 181 -16.05 0.22 5.87
N SER A 182 -15.79 1.39 5.34
CA SER A 182 -15.15 2.49 6.05
C SER A 182 -16.12 3.65 6.10
N ASP A 183 -16.26 4.30 7.26
CA ASP A 183 -17.08 5.51 7.43
C ASP A 183 -16.55 6.70 6.63
N VAL A 184 -15.32 6.62 6.14
CA VAL A 184 -14.70 7.64 5.30
C VAL A 184 -14.89 7.25 3.83
N LYS A 185 -15.51 8.13 3.03
CA LYS A 185 -15.55 7.98 1.57
C LYS A 185 -14.11 7.98 1.04
N ARG A 186 -13.59 6.79 0.74
CA ARG A 186 -12.31 6.63 0.06
C ARG A 186 -12.52 6.74 -1.45
N SER A 187 -11.51 7.27 -2.14
CA SER A 187 -11.47 7.17 -3.60
C SER A 187 -11.38 5.70 -3.98
N VAL A 188 -12.26 5.26 -4.86
CA VAL A 188 -12.17 3.90 -5.43
C VAL A 188 -10.89 3.83 -6.25
N ASN A 189 -10.05 2.85 -5.95
CA ASN A 189 -8.87 2.58 -6.76
C ASN A 189 -9.34 2.09 -8.13
N PHE A 190 -9.26 2.96 -9.13
CA PHE A 190 -9.70 2.66 -10.48
C PHE A 190 -8.53 2.13 -11.30
N HIS A 191 -8.79 1.03 -12.00
CA HIS A 191 -7.87 0.51 -13.00
C HIS A 191 -8.67 0.08 -14.24
N LYS A 192 -8.34 0.62 -15.39
CA LYS A 192 -9.11 0.40 -16.63
C LYS A 192 -9.26 -1.08 -16.97
N TYR A 193 -8.17 -1.85 -16.94
CA TYR A 193 -8.21 -3.28 -17.27
C TYR A 193 -9.11 -4.08 -16.32
N ILE A 194 -9.06 -3.79 -15.02
CA ILE A 194 -9.93 -4.45 -14.03
C ILE A 194 -11.39 -4.11 -14.28
N GLU A 195 -11.68 -2.87 -14.67
CA GLU A 195 -13.05 -2.47 -15.02
C GLU A 195 -13.52 -3.14 -16.32
N ASP A 196 -12.65 -3.26 -17.32
CA ASP A 196 -12.97 -3.97 -18.56
C ASP A 196 -13.19 -5.47 -18.27
N LEU A 197 -12.38 -6.08 -17.39
CA LEU A 197 -12.59 -7.46 -16.93
C LEU A 197 -13.92 -7.63 -16.18
N ASN A 198 -14.29 -6.66 -15.34
CA ASN A 198 -15.58 -6.66 -14.65
C ASN A 198 -16.77 -6.62 -15.63
N ARG A 199 -16.61 -5.95 -16.78
CA ARG A 199 -17.67 -5.86 -17.83
C ARG A 199 -17.84 -7.15 -18.61
N THR A 200 -16.88 -8.05 -18.60
CA THR A 200 -17.01 -9.33 -19.33
C THR A 200 -18.08 -10.25 -18.75
N GLY A 201 -18.49 -10.04 -17.49
CA GLY A 201 -19.46 -10.88 -16.79
C GLY A 201 -18.94 -12.29 -16.43
N ILE A 202 -17.65 -12.57 -16.61
CA ILE A 202 -17.03 -13.86 -16.26
C ILE A 202 -16.87 -13.99 -14.76
N LEU A 203 -16.61 -12.84 -14.07
CA LEU A 203 -16.44 -12.79 -12.62
C LEU A 203 -17.79 -12.84 -11.93
N SER A 204 -17.89 -13.56 -10.82
CA SER A 204 -19.12 -13.70 -10.03
C SER A 204 -19.57 -12.41 -9.37
N LYS A 205 -18.63 -11.52 -9.05
CA LYS A 205 -18.85 -10.21 -8.47
C LYS A 205 -17.85 -9.21 -9.04
N ARG A 206 -18.09 -7.92 -8.78
CA ARG A 206 -17.17 -6.86 -9.19
C ARG A 206 -15.84 -6.98 -8.41
N LEU A 207 -14.76 -7.20 -9.15
CA LEU A 207 -13.40 -7.22 -8.63
C LEU A 207 -12.95 -5.78 -8.31
N ARG A 208 -12.33 -5.59 -7.16
CA ARG A 208 -11.84 -4.31 -6.66
C ARG A 208 -10.39 -4.41 -6.27
N ILE A 209 -9.71 -3.29 -6.33
CA ILE A 209 -8.34 -3.16 -5.81
C ILE A 209 -8.44 -2.47 -4.46
N THR A 210 -8.08 -3.16 -3.39
CA THR A 210 -8.15 -2.63 -2.04
C THR A 210 -7.03 -3.18 -1.16
N ASN A 211 -6.62 -2.39 -0.17
CA ASN A 211 -5.76 -2.84 0.93
C ASN A 211 -6.56 -3.11 2.21
N MET A 212 -7.90 -3.13 2.10
CA MET A 212 -8.84 -3.36 3.21
C MET A 212 -9.77 -4.53 2.88
N GLU A 213 -9.19 -5.70 2.72
CA GLU A 213 -9.96 -6.91 2.47
C GLU A 213 -10.84 -7.26 3.67
N ALA A 214 -12.09 -7.61 3.41
CA ALA A 214 -13.01 -8.07 4.43
C ALA A 214 -12.92 -9.60 4.58
N PRO A 215 -12.92 -10.13 5.82
CA PRO A 215 -13.03 -11.57 6.02
C PRO A 215 -14.38 -12.07 5.48
N LEU A 216 -14.39 -13.27 4.89
CA LEU A 216 -15.59 -13.88 4.39
C LEU A 216 -16.44 -14.40 5.57
N THR A 217 -17.77 -14.32 5.39
CA THR A 217 -18.73 -15.04 6.22
C THR A 217 -18.79 -16.54 5.83
N GLU A 218 -19.29 -17.40 6.68
CA GLU A 218 -19.44 -18.83 6.38
C GLU A 218 -20.30 -19.07 5.13
N GLU A 219 -21.33 -18.27 4.93
CA GLU A 219 -22.18 -18.34 3.72
C GLU A 219 -21.43 -17.98 2.46
N GLN A 220 -20.59 -16.95 2.55
CA GLN A 220 -19.73 -16.53 1.42
C GLN A 220 -18.69 -17.60 1.10
N VAL A 221 -18.10 -18.24 2.09
CA VAL A 221 -17.16 -19.37 1.88
C VAL A 221 -17.86 -20.50 1.13
N LYS A 222 -19.06 -20.92 1.57
CA LYS A 222 -19.85 -21.95 0.87
C LYS A 222 -20.18 -21.56 -0.58
N PHE A 223 -20.54 -20.30 -0.78
CA PHE A 223 -20.81 -19.75 -2.10
C PHE A 223 -19.59 -19.84 -3.03
N HIS A 224 -18.39 -19.49 -2.55
CA HIS A 224 -17.16 -19.58 -3.35
C HIS A 224 -16.75 -21.04 -3.64
N PHE A 225 -17.00 -21.99 -2.75
CA PHE A 225 -16.81 -23.42 -3.08
C PHE A 225 -17.72 -23.87 -4.23
N ALA A 226 -18.99 -23.47 -4.22
CA ALA A 226 -19.90 -23.78 -5.33
C ALA A 226 -19.47 -23.11 -6.65
N LEU A 227 -18.90 -21.90 -6.59
CA LEU A 227 -18.34 -21.22 -7.77
C LEU A 227 -17.10 -21.93 -8.31
N ILE A 228 -16.23 -22.45 -7.46
CA ILE A 228 -15.06 -23.26 -7.88
C ILE A 228 -15.52 -24.45 -8.71
N ASP A 229 -16.57 -25.16 -8.30
CA ASP A 229 -17.14 -26.28 -9.06
C ASP A 229 -17.72 -25.81 -10.39
N THR A 230 -18.43 -24.67 -10.39
CA THR A 230 -18.99 -24.07 -11.61
C THR A 230 -17.90 -23.66 -12.59
N HIS A 231 -16.87 -22.94 -12.12
CA HIS A 231 -15.75 -22.55 -12.96
C HIS A 231 -14.93 -23.74 -13.43
N THR A 232 -14.81 -24.80 -12.62
CA THR A 232 -14.16 -26.06 -13.04
C THR A 232 -14.88 -26.67 -14.23
N SER A 233 -16.21 -26.77 -14.18
CA SER A 233 -17.02 -27.26 -15.28
C SER A 233 -16.91 -26.37 -16.53
N ALA A 234 -16.88 -25.02 -16.33
CA ALA A 234 -16.71 -24.06 -17.43
C ALA A 234 -15.31 -24.12 -18.08
N ILE A 235 -14.26 -24.44 -17.30
CA ILE A 235 -12.90 -24.63 -17.81
C ILE A 235 -12.79 -25.94 -18.61
N VAL A 236 -13.46 -27.02 -18.19
CA VAL A 236 -13.51 -28.28 -18.98
C VAL A 236 -14.15 -28.05 -20.34
N ALA A 237 -15.18 -27.19 -20.42
CA ALA A 237 -15.82 -26.83 -21.68
C ALA A 237 -14.94 -25.94 -22.58
N ASP A 238 -14.04 -25.15 -21.99
CA ASP A 238 -13.15 -24.21 -22.69
C ASP A 238 -11.81 -24.11 -21.96
N GLU A 239 -10.93 -25.04 -22.22
CA GLU A 239 -9.63 -25.21 -21.57
C GLU A 239 -8.67 -24.04 -21.85
N LYS A 240 -8.87 -23.27 -22.92
CA LYS A 240 -7.99 -22.18 -23.34
C LYS A 240 -8.40 -20.82 -22.78
N SER A 241 -9.47 -20.73 -22.01
CA SER A 241 -9.93 -19.47 -21.44
C SER A 241 -9.09 -19.07 -20.23
N ALA A 242 -8.21 -18.09 -20.40
CA ALA A 242 -7.43 -17.47 -19.32
C ALA A 242 -8.33 -16.82 -18.26
N SER A 243 -9.37 -16.11 -18.71
CA SER A 243 -10.28 -15.38 -17.81
C SER A 243 -11.09 -16.30 -16.89
N LYS A 244 -11.52 -17.50 -17.37
CA LYS A 244 -12.24 -18.48 -16.52
C LYS A 244 -11.32 -19.06 -15.45
N ARG A 245 -10.06 -19.35 -15.81
CA ARG A 245 -9.05 -19.83 -14.84
C ARG A 245 -8.74 -18.76 -13.81
N PHE A 246 -8.60 -17.52 -14.24
CA PHE A 246 -8.41 -16.40 -13.34
C PHE A 246 -9.59 -16.23 -12.37
N ALA A 247 -10.84 -16.35 -12.85
CA ALA A 247 -12.01 -16.30 -11.99
C ALA A 247 -11.98 -17.39 -10.90
N ARG A 248 -11.64 -18.63 -11.27
CA ARG A 248 -11.49 -19.72 -10.30
C ARG A 248 -10.34 -19.47 -9.32
N ALA A 249 -9.23 -18.90 -9.79
CA ALA A 249 -8.10 -18.56 -8.95
C ALA A 249 -8.47 -17.53 -7.85
N ILE A 250 -9.30 -16.55 -8.18
CA ILE A 250 -9.83 -15.60 -7.19
C ILE A 250 -10.69 -16.32 -6.16
N ASP A 251 -11.55 -17.24 -6.57
CA ASP A 251 -12.36 -18.02 -5.64
C ASP A 251 -11.50 -18.90 -4.72
N PHE A 252 -10.45 -19.55 -5.24
CA PHE A 252 -9.48 -20.29 -4.43
C PHE A 252 -8.75 -19.38 -3.44
N TYR A 253 -8.31 -18.20 -3.87
CA TYR A 253 -7.68 -17.21 -2.99
C TYR A 253 -8.61 -16.83 -1.82
N LEU A 254 -9.89 -16.56 -2.11
CA LEU A 254 -10.88 -16.15 -1.12
C LEU A 254 -11.17 -17.25 -0.09
N VAL A 255 -11.15 -18.52 -0.48
CA VAL A 255 -11.28 -19.67 0.45
C VAL A 255 -9.94 -20.08 1.08
N GLN A 256 -8.87 -19.32 0.86
CA GLN A 256 -7.52 -19.53 1.39
C GLN A 256 -6.82 -20.82 0.87
N ASP A 257 -7.24 -21.35 -0.26
CA ASP A 257 -6.49 -22.38 -0.98
C ASP A 257 -5.47 -21.73 -1.92
N PHE A 258 -4.41 -21.23 -1.33
CA PHE A 258 -3.37 -20.49 -2.03
C PHE A 258 -2.62 -21.35 -3.04
N SER A 259 -2.46 -22.63 -2.79
CA SER A 259 -1.77 -23.54 -3.68
C SER A 259 -2.51 -23.70 -5.01
N SER A 260 -3.83 -23.95 -4.96
CA SER A 260 -4.68 -24.05 -6.14
C SER A 260 -4.80 -22.70 -6.86
N ALA A 261 -4.88 -21.59 -6.10
CA ALA A 261 -4.89 -20.25 -6.67
C ALA A 261 -3.61 -19.99 -7.50
N VAL A 262 -2.42 -20.25 -6.95
CA VAL A 262 -1.14 -20.05 -7.66
C VAL A 262 -1.04 -20.95 -8.90
N ALA A 263 -1.53 -22.19 -8.83
CA ALA A 263 -1.54 -23.09 -9.98
C ALA A 263 -2.41 -22.52 -11.12
N ASP A 264 -3.64 -22.10 -10.82
CA ASP A 264 -4.53 -21.51 -11.81
C ASP A 264 -4.02 -20.18 -12.36
N LEU A 265 -3.45 -19.30 -11.53
CA LEU A 265 -2.81 -18.06 -11.97
C LEU A 265 -1.63 -18.34 -12.91
N THR A 266 -0.83 -19.35 -12.61
CA THR A 266 0.28 -19.76 -13.49
C THR A 266 -0.23 -20.27 -14.84
N GLN A 267 -1.29 -21.08 -14.85
CA GLN A 267 -1.92 -21.51 -16.09
C GLN A 267 -2.57 -20.36 -16.86
N THR A 268 -3.17 -19.39 -16.16
CA THR A 268 -3.70 -18.16 -16.78
C THR A 268 -2.61 -17.41 -17.53
N ILE A 269 -1.44 -17.22 -16.92
CA ILE A 269 -0.28 -16.55 -17.50
C ILE A 269 0.28 -17.33 -18.71
N LEU A 270 0.29 -18.66 -18.65
CA LEU A 270 0.73 -19.48 -19.79
C LEU A 270 -0.22 -19.39 -21.00
N LEU A 271 -1.51 -19.16 -20.75
CA LEU A 271 -2.52 -19.01 -21.80
C LEU A 271 -2.56 -17.60 -22.37
N ASP A 272 -2.36 -16.60 -21.53
CA ASP A 272 -2.34 -15.18 -21.87
C ASP A 272 -1.22 -14.50 -21.10
N GLY A 273 -0.08 -14.32 -21.77
CA GLY A 273 1.11 -13.71 -21.17
C GLY A 273 0.94 -12.24 -20.80
N ASP A 274 -0.07 -11.57 -21.36
CA ASP A 274 -0.35 -10.16 -21.11
C ASP A 274 -1.42 -9.94 -20.03
N PHE A 275 -1.88 -11.02 -19.37
CA PHE A 275 -2.91 -10.96 -18.35
C PHE A 275 -2.34 -10.47 -17.00
N PHE A 276 -2.08 -9.15 -16.88
CA PHE A 276 -1.42 -8.58 -15.69
C PHE A 276 -2.10 -8.89 -14.34
N PRO A 277 -3.47 -9.02 -14.22
CA PRO A 277 -4.08 -9.32 -12.92
C PRO A 277 -3.64 -10.66 -12.35
N ALA A 278 -3.28 -11.61 -13.22
CA ALA A 278 -2.77 -12.91 -12.77
C ALA A 278 -1.36 -12.81 -12.17
N TYR A 279 -0.48 -12.00 -12.76
CA TYR A 279 0.83 -11.72 -12.16
C TYR A 279 0.70 -10.99 -10.84
N PHE A 280 -0.16 -9.96 -10.79
CA PHE A 280 -0.39 -9.17 -9.58
C PHE A 280 -0.88 -10.05 -8.41
N MET A 281 -1.89 -10.89 -8.66
CA MET A 281 -2.41 -11.81 -7.64
C MET A 281 -1.42 -12.90 -7.27
N ARG A 282 -0.67 -13.44 -8.23
CA ARG A 282 0.34 -14.45 -7.95
C ARG A 282 1.48 -13.91 -7.09
N ALA A 283 1.91 -12.67 -7.35
CA ALA A 283 2.89 -11.97 -6.53
C ALA A 283 2.40 -11.76 -5.09
N LEU A 284 1.13 -11.41 -4.92
CA LEU A 284 0.53 -11.20 -3.60
C LEU A 284 0.45 -12.48 -2.76
N ILE A 285 0.20 -13.62 -3.41
CA ILE A 285 0.01 -14.92 -2.73
C ILE A 285 1.34 -15.56 -2.36
N ARG A 286 2.39 -15.30 -3.13
CA ARG A 286 3.75 -15.80 -2.87
C ARG A 286 4.43 -15.08 -1.70
#